data_97ff55a72019df1cde608387bdced5f0
#
_entry.id   97ff55a72019df1cde608387bdced5f0
#
_cell.length_a   1.000
_cell.length_b   1.000
_cell.length_c   1.000
_cell.angle_alpha   90.00
_cell.angle_beta   90.00
_cell.angle_gamma   90.00
#
_symmetry.space_group_name_H-M   'P 1'
#
loop_
_entity.id
_entity.type
_entity.pdbx_description
1 polymer ?
#
loop_
_entity_poly.entity_id
_entity_poly.type
_entity_poly.pdbx_seq_one_letter_code
_entity_poly.pdbx_strand_id
1 'polypeptide(L)'
;MKTAFYSLVLTFFVILPARADLTIVYSTMVEPASQAQKAQATPDGIVAGTNTTIRIKGDKARIDASPQITAIFDGRTGELINLLNDQKTLVRFSPDKMRAIANMLKTFSSNKAGSNKPKLTPTGQREMINGYDTEQYTYDGPDFKATYWIAPNYPNGAAVLAQLQSIKSELWDAANTKMPDFRDFPGLPIRMRIIVNKENHGGEHGASPSGCPTEITSTVTGVSLDSIGDSQFTVPPDFKETSLPDIFNKNTAPSVSPNP
;
A
#
# COMPACT_ATOMS: atom_id res chain seq x y z
N MET A 1 33.19 31.98 -58.11
CA MET A 1 33.25 31.57 -56.68
C MET A 1 31.83 31.37 -56.21
N LYS A 2 31.41 30.11 -56.05
CA LYS A 2 30.07 29.75 -55.54
C LYS A 2 30.28 29.17 -54.15
N THR A 3 29.90 29.94 -53.12
CA THR A 3 29.92 29.50 -51.71
C THR A 3 28.64 28.75 -51.39
N ALA A 4 28.77 27.43 -51.16
CA ALA A 4 27.69 26.58 -50.71
C ALA A 4 27.54 26.72 -49.19
N PHE A 5 26.40 27.22 -48.72
CA PHE A 5 26.00 27.24 -47.30
C PHE A 5 25.41 25.84 -46.92
N TYR A 6 26.16 25.08 -46.14
CA TYR A 6 25.63 23.87 -45.50
C TYR A 6 24.90 24.29 -44.21
N SER A 7 23.56 24.20 -44.22
CA SER A 7 22.74 24.41 -43.05
C SER A 7 22.73 23.09 -42.21
N LEU A 8 23.45 23.12 -41.10
CA LEU A 8 23.46 21.99 -40.16
C LEU A 8 22.19 22.06 -39.29
N VAL A 9 21.18 21.27 -39.61
CA VAL A 9 19.98 21.10 -38.77
C VAL A 9 20.34 20.23 -37.59
N LEU A 10 20.58 20.82 -36.43
CA LEU A 10 20.80 20.14 -35.17
C LEU A 10 19.43 19.68 -34.59
N THR A 11 19.06 18.42 -34.85
CA THR A 11 17.84 17.83 -34.30
C THR A 11 18.07 17.53 -32.80
N PHE A 12 17.55 18.38 -31.93
CA PHE A 12 17.52 18.13 -30.49
C PHE A 12 16.52 16.96 -30.22
N PHE A 13 17.03 15.76 -30.04
CA PHE A 13 16.27 14.67 -29.45
C PHE A 13 16.03 15.01 -27.96
N VAL A 14 14.85 15.51 -27.63
CA VAL A 14 14.39 15.60 -26.24
C VAL A 14 14.14 14.16 -25.77
N ILE A 15 15.13 13.58 -25.10
CA ILE A 15 14.97 12.31 -24.39
C ILE A 15 14.12 12.63 -23.16
N LEU A 16 12.79 12.49 -23.30
CA LEU A 16 11.91 12.47 -22.15
C LEU A 16 12.31 11.26 -21.29
N PRO A 17 12.57 11.43 -19.99
CA PRO A 17 12.84 10.29 -19.12
C PRO A 17 11.60 9.39 -19.14
N ALA A 18 11.68 8.28 -19.85
CA ALA A 18 10.69 7.23 -19.79
C ALA A 18 10.72 6.69 -18.34
N ARG A 19 9.67 6.98 -17.56
CA ARG A 19 9.51 6.33 -16.27
C ARG A 19 9.32 4.84 -16.55
N ALA A 20 10.21 4.02 -16.01
CA ALA A 20 10.07 2.58 -16.07
C ALA A 20 8.79 2.18 -15.31
N ASP A 21 8.06 1.20 -15.82
CA ASP A 21 6.96 0.61 -15.06
C ASP A 21 7.54 -0.20 -13.90
N LEU A 22 6.74 -0.47 -12.85
CA LEU A 22 7.18 -1.22 -11.68
C LEU A 22 6.21 -2.36 -11.38
N THR A 23 6.73 -3.56 -11.24
CA THR A 23 6.05 -4.67 -10.57
C THR A 23 6.85 -5.08 -9.35
N ILE A 24 6.22 -5.12 -8.18
CA ILE A 24 6.82 -5.61 -6.94
C ILE A 24 5.90 -6.65 -6.31
N VAL A 25 6.47 -7.76 -5.89
CA VAL A 25 5.74 -8.89 -5.28
C VAL A 25 6.20 -9.07 -3.85
N TYR A 26 5.25 -9.11 -2.93
CA TYR A 26 5.46 -9.41 -1.53
C TYR A 26 4.84 -10.75 -1.18
N SER A 27 5.54 -11.55 -0.38
CA SER A 27 4.94 -12.65 0.39
C SER A 27 4.62 -12.13 1.77
N THR A 28 3.35 -12.23 2.17
CA THR A 28 2.84 -11.71 3.46
C THR A 28 2.36 -12.86 4.31
N MET A 29 2.84 -12.93 5.54
CA MET A 29 2.41 -13.88 6.57
C MET A 29 1.74 -13.11 7.70
N VAL A 30 0.65 -13.64 8.23
CA VAL A 30 -0.08 -13.08 9.37
C VAL A 30 -0.09 -14.12 10.47
N GLU A 31 0.44 -13.76 11.63
CA GLU A 31 0.60 -14.67 12.77
C GLU A 31 0.20 -13.99 14.10
N PRO A 32 -0.15 -14.77 15.13
CA PRO A 32 -0.20 -14.23 16.49
C PRO A 32 1.15 -13.68 16.93
N ALA A 33 1.19 -12.52 17.60
CA ALA A 33 2.44 -11.81 17.91
C ALA A 33 3.28 -12.46 19.01
N SER A 34 2.76 -13.38 19.81
CA SER A 34 3.50 -14.05 20.89
C SER A 34 3.71 -15.54 20.66
N GLN A 35 4.86 -16.06 21.09
CA GLN A 35 5.17 -17.49 20.99
C GLN A 35 4.21 -18.36 21.81
N ALA A 36 3.75 -17.90 22.98
CA ALA A 36 2.77 -18.60 23.80
C ALA A 36 1.42 -18.73 23.07
N GLN A 37 1.08 -17.76 22.26
CA GLN A 37 -0.14 -17.74 21.44
C GLN A 37 0.04 -18.54 20.14
N LYS A 38 1.25 -18.55 19.55
CA LYS A 38 1.59 -19.42 18.41
C LYS A 38 1.44 -20.91 18.79
N ALA A 39 1.77 -21.28 20.02
CA ALA A 39 1.61 -22.65 20.52
C ALA A 39 0.13 -23.06 20.74
N GLN A 40 -0.78 -22.10 20.89
CA GLN A 40 -2.22 -22.30 21.08
C GLN A 40 -3.03 -22.05 19.81
N ALA A 41 -2.42 -21.45 18.77
CA ALA A 41 -3.08 -21.22 17.50
C ALA A 41 -3.37 -22.55 16.82
N THR A 42 -4.63 -22.76 16.46
CA THR A 42 -5.00 -23.85 15.55
C THR A 42 -4.33 -23.62 14.20
N PRO A 43 -4.08 -24.68 13.39
CA PRO A 43 -3.53 -24.54 12.03
C PRO A 43 -4.27 -23.48 11.18
N ASP A 44 -5.55 -23.26 11.44
CA ASP A 44 -6.39 -22.25 10.78
C ASP A 44 -6.10 -20.80 11.23
N GLY A 45 -5.37 -20.59 12.32
CA GLY A 45 -4.99 -19.27 12.85
C GLY A 45 -3.74 -18.66 12.19
N ILE A 46 -2.98 -19.48 11.45
CA ILE A 46 -1.85 -19.02 10.64
C ILE A 46 -2.37 -18.89 9.22
N VAL A 47 -2.64 -17.66 8.78
CA VAL A 47 -2.98 -17.44 7.37
C VAL A 47 -1.71 -17.68 6.56
N ALA A 48 -1.69 -18.80 5.84
CA ALA A 48 -0.61 -19.14 4.92
C ALA A 48 -0.31 -17.96 3.99
N GLY A 49 0.96 -17.72 3.74
CA GLY A 49 1.45 -16.54 3.03
C GLY A 49 0.65 -16.21 1.78
N THR A 50 0.05 -15.03 1.77
CA THR A 50 -0.60 -14.48 0.58
C THR A 50 0.40 -13.64 -0.19
N ASN A 51 0.42 -13.80 -1.50
CA ASN A 51 1.23 -12.93 -2.34
C ASN A 51 0.43 -11.67 -2.68
N THR A 52 1.02 -10.52 -2.34
CA THR A 52 0.53 -9.21 -2.77
C THR A 52 1.39 -8.72 -3.92
N THR A 53 0.76 -8.37 -5.04
CA THR A 53 1.47 -7.79 -6.19
C THR A 53 1.06 -6.35 -6.38
N ILE A 54 2.02 -5.45 -6.44
CA ILE A 54 1.83 -4.04 -6.76
C ILE A 54 2.40 -3.78 -8.15
N ARG A 55 1.60 -3.18 -9.03
CA ARG A 55 2.00 -2.73 -10.36
C ARG A 55 1.77 -1.25 -10.48
N ILE A 56 2.75 -0.52 -11.00
CA ILE A 56 2.68 0.93 -11.19
C ILE A 56 3.11 1.25 -12.61
N LYS A 57 2.29 2.06 -13.31
CA LYS A 57 2.58 2.60 -14.63
C LYS A 57 2.11 4.05 -14.71
N GLY A 58 3.06 4.98 -14.80
CA GLY A 58 2.75 6.40 -14.77
C GLY A 58 1.99 6.79 -13.49
N ASP A 59 0.76 7.28 -13.65
CA ASP A 59 -0.11 7.68 -12.55
C ASP A 59 -1.08 6.57 -12.10
N LYS A 60 -0.98 5.35 -12.66
CA LYS A 60 -1.85 4.24 -12.35
C LYS A 60 -1.16 3.24 -11.44
N ALA A 61 -1.92 2.72 -10.49
CA ALA A 61 -1.50 1.60 -9.65
C ALA A 61 -2.55 0.49 -9.64
N ARG A 62 -2.08 -0.75 -9.63
CA ARG A 62 -2.88 -1.94 -9.36
C ARG A 62 -2.25 -2.71 -8.22
N ILE A 63 -3.06 -3.08 -7.24
CA ILE A 63 -2.66 -3.85 -6.08
C ILE A 63 -3.54 -5.10 -6.04
N ASP A 64 -2.95 -6.25 -6.37
CA ASP A 64 -3.57 -7.55 -6.14
C ASP A 64 -3.23 -7.96 -4.70
N ALA A 65 -4.08 -7.57 -3.75
CA ALA A 65 -3.83 -7.76 -2.32
C ALA A 65 -4.01 -9.23 -1.89
N SER A 66 -4.91 -9.94 -2.55
CA SER A 66 -5.14 -11.38 -2.42
C SER A 66 -5.82 -11.88 -3.71
N PRO A 67 -6.00 -13.20 -3.88
CA PRO A 67 -6.79 -13.73 -4.99
C PRO A 67 -8.21 -13.15 -5.08
N GLN A 68 -8.79 -12.77 -3.93
CA GLN A 68 -10.16 -12.26 -3.82
C GLN A 68 -10.27 -10.76 -4.04
N ILE A 69 -9.20 -9.99 -3.79
CA ILE A 69 -9.27 -8.52 -3.75
C ILE A 69 -8.19 -7.90 -4.61
N THR A 70 -8.61 -7.08 -5.56
CA THR A 70 -7.75 -6.22 -6.36
C THR A 70 -8.20 -4.76 -6.21
N ALA A 71 -7.26 -3.86 -6.02
CA ALA A 71 -7.48 -2.42 -6.05
C ALA A 71 -6.81 -1.81 -7.30
N ILE A 72 -7.54 -0.95 -8.02
CA ILE A 72 -7.02 -0.19 -9.16
C ILE A 72 -7.19 1.29 -8.82
N PHE A 73 -6.11 2.04 -8.86
CA PHE A 73 -6.08 3.46 -8.59
C PHE A 73 -5.58 4.24 -9.81
N ASP A 74 -6.28 5.32 -10.15
CA ASP A 74 -5.84 6.29 -11.16
C ASP A 74 -5.50 7.61 -10.45
N GLY A 75 -4.20 7.91 -10.31
CA GLY A 75 -3.71 9.12 -9.64
C GLY A 75 -4.03 10.41 -10.39
N ARG A 76 -4.34 10.34 -11.69
CA ARG A 76 -4.75 11.51 -12.48
C ARG A 76 -6.19 11.93 -12.15
N THR A 77 -7.08 10.97 -12.01
CA THR A 77 -8.50 11.23 -11.68
C THR A 77 -8.75 11.21 -10.17
N GLY A 78 -7.90 10.53 -9.38
CA GLY A 78 -8.10 10.27 -7.97
C GLY A 78 -9.14 9.17 -7.68
N GLU A 79 -9.53 8.40 -8.69
CA GLU A 79 -10.49 7.31 -8.56
C GLU A 79 -9.84 6.05 -8.04
N LEU A 80 -10.53 5.34 -7.13
CA LEU A 80 -10.16 4.01 -6.65
C LEU A 80 -11.28 3.02 -6.97
N ILE A 81 -10.91 1.88 -7.55
CA ILE A 81 -11.82 0.78 -7.84
C ILE A 81 -11.36 -0.45 -7.08
N ASN A 82 -12.21 -1.00 -6.23
CA ASN A 82 -11.98 -2.28 -5.59
C ASN A 82 -12.76 -3.38 -6.31
N LEU A 83 -12.05 -4.40 -6.77
CA LEU A 83 -12.61 -5.59 -7.40
C LEU A 83 -12.73 -6.70 -6.36
N LEU A 84 -13.90 -7.28 -6.23
CA LEU A 84 -14.18 -8.51 -5.47
C LEU A 84 -14.21 -9.67 -6.46
N ASN A 85 -13.06 -10.30 -6.66
CA ASN A 85 -12.80 -11.22 -7.77
C ASN A 85 -13.73 -12.45 -7.75
N ASP A 86 -13.98 -13.02 -6.57
CA ASP A 86 -14.83 -14.21 -6.41
C ASP A 86 -16.30 -13.92 -6.77
N GLN A 87 -16.76 -12.70 -6.48
CA GLN A 87 -18.14 -12.26 -6.74
C GLN A 87 -18.31 -11.61 -8.11
N LYS A 88 -17.20 -11.32 -8.81
CA LYS A 88 -17.16 -10.52 -10.03
C LYS A 88 -17.92 -9.20 -9.89
N THR A 89 -17.72 -8.56 -8.74
CA THR A 89 -18.30 -7.26 -8.43
C THR A 89 -17.21 -6.23 -8.19
N LEU A 90 -17.54 -4.98 -8.41
CA LEU A 90 -16.63 -3.87 -8.11
C LEU A 90 -17.34 -2.79 -7.30
N VAL A 91 -16.55 -2.09 -6.50
CA VAL A 91 -16.95 -0.88 -5.79
C VAL A 91 -16.07 0.27 -6.27
N ARG A 92 -16.71 1.34 -6.72
CA ARG A 92 -16.03 2.54 -7.20
C ARG A 92 -16.07 3.65 -6.16
N PHE A 93 -14.93 4.21 -5.87
CA PHE A 93 -14.79 5.37 -5.00
C PHE A 93 -14.41 6.57 -5.86
N SER A 94 -15.33 7.52 -5.96
CA SER A 94 -15.07 8.78 -6.64
C SER A 94 -14.00 9.60 -5.89
N PRO A 95 -13.33 10.56 -6.54
CA PRO A 95 -12.37 11.44 -5.90
C PRO A 95 -12.92 12.17 -4.67
N ASP A 96 -14.20 12.58 -4.72
CA ASP A 96 -14.83 13.25 -3.58
C ASP A 96 -15.05 12.32 -2.38
N LYS A 97 -15.46 11.07 -2.62
CA LYS A 97 -15.54 10.04 -1.58
C LYS A 97 -14.14 9.75 -0.99
N MET A 98 -13.13 9.65 -1.83
CA MET A 98 -11.74 9.44 -1.39
C MET A 98 -11.26 10.60 -0.52
N ARG A 99 -11.55 11.84 -0.90
CA ARG A 99 -11.24 13.04 -0.11
C ARG A 99 -11.98 13.07 1.22
N ALA A 100 -13.27 12.70 1.23
CA ALA A 100 -14.05 12.61 2.46
C ALA A 100 -13.45 11.58 3.44
N ILE A 101 -13.06 10.39 2.95
CA ILE A 101 -12.37 9.36 3.74
C ILE A 101 -11.03 9.88 4.28
N ALA A 102 -10.23 10.53 3.43
CA ALA A 102 -8.94 11.10 3.83
C ALA A 102 -9.10 12.16 4.94
N ASN A 103 -10.10 13.04 4.82
CA ASN A 103 -10.39 14.06 5.83
C ASN A 103 -10.87 13.43 7.15
N MET A 104 -11.69 12.39 7.08
CA MET A 104 -12.11 11.63 8.25
C MET A 104 -10.90 10.99 8.95
N LEU A 105 -10.01 10.33 8.22
CA LEU A 105 -8.78 9.76 8.77
C LEU A 105 -7.89 10.82 9.41
N LYS A 106 -7.71 11.99 8.78
CA LYS A 106 -6.96 13.12 9.35
C LYS A 106 -7.58 13.60 10.66
N THR A 107 -8.89 13.71 10.73
CA THR A 107 -9.61 14.14 11.95
C THR A 107 -9.42 13.15 13.10
N PHE A 108 -9.52 11.86 12.83
CA PHE A 108 -9.27 10.82 13.83
C PHE A 108 -7.79 10.76 14.25
N SER A 109 -6.87 11.07 13.32
CA SER A 109 -5.44 11.09 13.61
C SER A 109 -5.01 12.30 14.43
N SER A 110 -5.56 13.49 14.16
CA SER A 110 -5.19 14.74 14.83
C SER A 110 -5.55 14.75 16.32
N ASN A 111 -6.58 14.01 16.72
CA ASN A 111 -7.01 13.95 18.13
C ASN A 111 -6.09 13.10 19.02
N LYS A 112 -5.13 12.35 18.46
CA LYS A 112 -4.23 11.44 19.21
C LYS A 112 -2.74 11.63 18.92
N ALA A 113 -2.37 12.38 17.90
CA ALA A 113 -0.98 12.50 17.49
C ALA A 113 -0.28 13.67 18.15
N GLY A 114 0.75 13.40 18.93
CA GLY A 114 1.80 14.38 19.19
C GLY A 114 2.38 14.85 17.83
N SER A 115 2.81 16.11 17.76
CA SER A 115 3.25 16.82 16.56
C SER A 115 4.52 16.25 15.87
N ASN A 116 5.04 15.11 16.29
CA ASN A 116 6.29 14.56 15.76
C ASN A 116 6.03 13.61 14.59
N LYS A 117 6.65 13.96 13.44
CA LYS A 117 6.68 13.08 12.27
C LYS A 117 7.24 11.70 12.65
N PRO A 118 6.61 10.58 12.25
CA PRO A 118 7.14 9.24 12.48
C PRO A 118 8.60 9.14 12.00
N LYS A 119 9.49 8.68 12.86
CA LYS A 119 10.92 8.57 12.53
C LYS A 119 11.37 7.12 12.64
N LEU A 120 12.13 6.67 11.63
CA LEU A 120 12.85 5.42 11.68
C LEU A 120 14.10 5.56 12.55
N THR A 121 14.32 4.57 13.41
CA THR A 121 15.50 4.49 14.27
C THR A 121 16.37 3.30 13.84
N PRO A 122 17.64 3.50 13.43
CA PRO A 122 18.52 2.40 13.11
C PRO A 122 18.84 1.59 14.39
N THR A 123 18.85 0.27 14.27
CA THR A 123 19.21 -0.63 15.39
C THR A 123 20.69 -1.00 15.39
N GLY A 124 21.40 -0.75 14.30
CA GLY A 124 22.77 -1.22 14.06
C GLY A 124 22.85 -2.70 13.67
N GLN A 125 21.74 -3.42 13.61
CA GLN A 125 21.70 -4.81 13.18
C GLN A 125 21.68 -4.92 11.65
N ARG A 126 22.33 -5.97 11.13
CA ARG A 126 22.36 -6.30 9.71
C ARG A 126 21.97 -7.76 9.51
N GLU A 127 21.31 -8.04 8.41
CA GLU A 127 20.87 -9.39 8.02
C GLU A 127 20.89 -9.53 6.50
N MET A 128 21.32 -10.70 6.02
CA MET A 128 21.19 -11.06 4.60
C MET A 128 19.78 -11.59 4.33
N ILE A 129 19.01 -10.89 3.50
CA ILE A 129 17.67 -11.31 3.12
C ILE A 129 17.58 -11.41 1.60
N ASN A 130 17.21 -12.57 1.08
CA ASN A 130 17.13 -12.85 -0.36
C ASN A 130 18.41 -12.47 -1.14
N GLY A 131 19.58 -12.62 -0.51
CA GLY A 131 20.87 -12.28 -1.10
C GLY A 131 21.26 -10.79 -1.02
N TYR A 132 20.45 -9.97 -0.35
CA TYR A 132 20.75 -8.54 -0.14
C TYR A 132 21.16 -8.26 1.30
N ASP A 133 22.24 -7.50 1.47
CA ASP A 133 22.64 -6.98 2.78
C ASP A 133 21.67 -5.88 3.20
N THR A 134 20.99 -6.09 4.33
CA THR A 134 19.98 -5.18 4.85
C THR A 134 20.38 -4.62 6.19
N GLU A 135 20.00 -3.38 6.45
CA GLU A 135 20.11 -2.72 7.74
C GLU A 135 18.73 -2.67 8.41
N GLN A 136 18.70 -2.97 9.71
CA GLN A 136 17.46 -3.00 10.45
C GLN A 136 17.12 -1.62 11.04
N TYR A 137 15.89 -1.21 10.85
CA TYR A 137 15.31 0.02 11.43
C TYR A 137 14.03 -0.31 12.17
N THR A 138 13.73 0.43 13.22
CA THR A 138 12.50 0.30 13.99
C THR A 138 11.70 1.58 13.99
N TYR A 139 10.41 1.41 14.11
CA TYR A 139 9.43 2.45 14.41
C TYR A 139 8.55 1.97 15.56
N ASP A 140 8.42 2.80 16.60
CA ASP A 140 7.54 2.55 17.74
C ASP A 140 6.48 3.65 17.79
N GLY A 141 5.30 3.32 17.29
CA GLY A 141 4.15 4.22 17.22
C GLY A 141 3.06 3.84 18.22
N PRO A 142 2.07 4.72 18.40
CA PRO A 142 0.98 4.50 19.36
C PRO A 142 0.08 3.31 18.95
N ASP A 143 -0.12 3.10 17.66
CA ASP A 143 -1.06 2.12 17.13
C ASP A 143 -0.38 0.79 16.76
N PHE A 144 0.94 0.84 16.43
CA PHE A 144 1.72 -0.34 16.04
C PHE A 144 3.23 -0.12 16.20
N LYS A 145 3.96 -1.22 16.27
CA LYS A 145 5.42 -1.26 16.15
C LYS A 145 5.79 -1.85 14.81
N ALA A 146 6.79 -1.29 14.14
CA ALA A 146 7.29 -1.84 12.90
C ALA A 146 8.81 -2.03 12.93
N THR A 147 9.26 -3.09 12.26
CA THR A 147 10.67 -3.33 11.99
C THR A 147 10.84 -3.46 10.48
N TYR A 148 11.79 -2.72 9.93
CA TYR A 148 12.11 -2.69 8.50
C TYR A 148 13.53 -3.20 8.30
N TRP A 149 13.73 -4.08 7.33
CA TRP A 149 15.03 -4.49 6.83
C TRP A 149 15.22 -3.84 5.47
N ILE A 150 16.08 -2.83 5.43
CA ILE A 150 16.26 -1.95 4.30
C ILE A 150 17.56 -2.27 3.60
N ALA A 151 17.52 -2.54 2.29
CA ALA A 151 18.70 -2.76 1.47
C ALA A 151 19.11 -1.43 0.81
N PRO A 152 20.18 -0.76 1.32
CA PRO A 152 20.62 0.52 0.76
C PRO A 152 21.19 0.36 -0.66
N ASN A 153 21.75 -0.81 -0.96
CA ASN A 153 22.39 -1.12 -2.24
C ASN A 153 21.54 -2.06 -3.12
N TYR A 154 20.20 -2.02 -2.99
CA TYR A 154 19.34 -2.79 -3.88
C TYR A 154 19.52 -2.33 -5.33
N PRO A 155 19.72 -3.25 -6.32
CA PRO A 155 19.83 -2.87 -7.73
C PRO A 155 18.62 -2.04 -8.18
N ASN A 156 18.88 -0.86 -8.76
CA ASN A 156 17.83 0.09 -9.16
C ASN A 156 16.90 0.55 -8.01
N GLY A 157 17.29 0.38 -6.74
CA GLY A 157 16.47 0.69 -5.57
C GLY A 157 15.93 2.11 -5.58
N ALA A 158 16.72 3.09 -6.00
CA ALA A 158 16.28 4.48 -6.14
C ALA A 158 15.14 4.64 -7.17
N ALA A 159 15.21 3.94 -8.32
CA ALA A 159 14.16 3.97 -9.32
C ALA A 159 12.87 3.28 -8.81
N VAL A 160 13.01 2.16 -8.11
CA VAL A 160 11.87 1.44 -7.48
C VAL A 160 11.18 2.35 -6.45
N LEU A 161 11.94 2.99 -5.56
CA LEU A 161 11.40 3.91 -4.57
C LEU A 161 10.73 5.12 -5.24
N ALA A 162 11.34 5.69 -6.28
CA ALA A 162 10.75 6.80 -7.02
C ALA A 162 9.40 6.43 -7.66
N GLN A 163 9.26 5.19 -8.15
CA GLN A 163 7.99 4.70 -8.68
C GLN A 163 6.95 4.48 -7.57
N LEU A 164 7.30 3.88 -6.45
CA LEU A 164 6.40 3.74 -5.31
C LEU A 164 5.90 5.11 -4.81
N GLN A 165 6.77 6.13 -4.84
CA GLN A 165 6.45 7.50 -4.43
C GLN A 165 5.69 8.30 -5.49
N SER A 166 5.62 7.84 -6.74
CA SER A 166 4.93 8.54 -7.83
C SER A 166 3.41 8.53 -7.67
N ILE A 167 2.87 7.57 -6.97
CA ILE A 167 1.45 7.45 -6.68
C ILE A 167 1.07 8.45 -5.59
N LYS A 168 0.50 9.56 -6.02
CA LYS A 168 -0.01 10.61 -5.12
C LYS A 168 -1.48 10.38 -4.86
N SER A 169 -1.84 10.14 -3.60
CA SER A 169 -3.22 9.96 -3.16
C SER A 169 -3.43 10.67 -1.83
N GLU A 170 -4.48 11.47 -1.72
CA GLU A 170 -4.86 12.12 -0.45
C GLU A 170 -5.10 11.09 0.66
N LEU A 171 -5.59 9.90 0.30
CA LEU A 171 -5.77 8.80 1.24
C LEU A 171 -4.42 8.26 1.72
N TRP A 172 -3.45 8.10 0.82
CA TRP A 172 -2.11 7.66 1.16
C TRP A 172 -1.41 8.68 2.08
N ASP A 173 -1.52 9.96 1.74
CA ASP A 173 -0.97 11.04 2.58
C ASP A 173 -1.64 11.07 3.96
N ALA A 174 -2.96 10.84 4.04
CA ALA A 174 -3.69 10.76 5.31
C ALA A 174 -3.27 9.53 6.15
N ALA A 175 -3.02 8.38 5.51
CA ALA A 175 -2.53 7.18 6.17
C ALA A 175 -1.08 7.34 6.66
N ASN A 176 -0.23 8.00 5.88
CA ASN A 176 1.20 8.22 6.20
C ASN A 176 1.44 9.18 7.38
N THR A 177 0.42 9.86 7.88
CA THR A 177 0.57 10.67 9.12
C THR A 177 0.97 9.81 10.32
N LYS A 178 0.73 8.50 10.27
CA LYS A 178 1.03 7.54 11.35
C LYS A 178 2.11 6.52 11.00
N MET A 179 2.57 6.48 9.76
CA MET A 179 3.60 5.55 9.28
C MET A 179 4.86 6.30 8.84
N PRO A 180 6.05 5.71 9.01
CA PRO A 180 7.25 6.27 8.41
C PRO A 180 7.09 6.38 6.89
N ASP A 181 7.46 7.53 6.35
CA ASP A 181 7.36 7.80 4.92
C ASP A 181 8.47 7.06 4.16
N PHE A 182 8.13 6.33 3.11
CA PHE A 182 9.13 5.68 2.24
C PHE A 182 10.14 6.65 1.64
N ARG A 183 9.80 7.95 1.56
CA ARG A 183 10.73 9.00 1.11
C ARG A 183 11.91 9.22 2.06
N ASP A 184 11.76 8.85 3.31
CA ASP A 184 12.78 8.98 4.35
C ASP A 184 13.62 7.68 4.50
N PHE A 185 13.34 6.64 3.68
CA PHE A 185 14.05 5.38 3.75
C PHE A 185 15.40 5.47 3.00
N PRO A 186 16.48 4.97 3.60
CA PRO A 186 17.82 4.99 2.98
C PRO A 186 17.98 3.96 1.85
N GLY A 187 16.96 3.17 1.55
CA GLY A 187 16.98 2.14 0.51
C GLY A 187 15.65 1.40 0.42
N LEU A 188 15.61 0.32 -0.38
CA LEU A 188 14.40 -0.47 -0.55
C LEU A 188 14.14 -1.36 0.68
N PRO A 189 12.96 -1.28 1.33
CA PRO A 189 12.59 -2.21 2.38
C PRO A 189 12.30 -3.60 1.76
N ILE A 190 13.18 -4.56 2.05
CA ILE A 190 13.06 -5.96 1.56
C ILE A 190 12.13 -6.77 2.45
N ARG A 191 12.13 -6.49 3.75
CA ARG A 191 11.19 -7.09 4.72
C ARG A 191 10.64 -6.02 5.63
N MET A 192 9.37 -6.17 5.97
CA MET A 192 8.68 -5.35 6.95
C MET A 192 7.93 -6.29 7.89
N ARG A 193 8.04 -6.04 9.19
CA ARG A 193 7.31 -6.72 10.25
C ARG A 193 6.53 -5.68 11.04
N ILE A 194 5.23 -5.85 11.14
CA ILE A 194 4.33 -4.97 11.88
C ILE A 194 3.67 -5.77 13.01
N ILE A 195 3.69 -5.21 14.21
CA ILE A 195 2.95 -5.72 15.35
C ILE A 195 1.92 -4.65 15.73
N VAL A 196 0.64 -5.00 15.59
CA VAL A 196 -0.46 -4.08 15.90
C VAL A 196 -0.69 -4.06 17.40
N ASN A 197 -0.69 -2.87 18.01
CA ASN A 197 -0.96 -2.67 19.42
C ASN A 197 -2.48 -2.73 19.67
N LYS A 198 -2.92 -3.68 20.48
CA LYS A 198 -4.34 -3.93 20.75
C LYS A 198 -5.00 -2.85 21.63
N GLU A 199 -4.25 -2.23 22.52
CA GLU A 199 -4.79 -1.38 23.59
C GLU A 199 -5.48 -0.09 23.10
N ASN A 200 -5.21 0.33 21.86
CA ASN A 200 -5.68 1.62 21.32
C ASN A 200 -6.89 1.52 20.40
N HIS A 201 -7.37 0.32 20.08
CA HIS A 201 -8.51 0.11 19.18
C HIS A 201 -9.77 -0.26 19.98
N GLY A 202 -10.30 0.71 20.73
CA GLY A 202 -11.55 0.57 21.48
C GLY A 202 -12.83 0.58 20.62
N GLY A 203 -12.82 -0.12 19.48
CA GLY A 203 -13.97 -0.27 18.60
C GLY A 203 -14.26 -1.76 18.37
N GLU A 204 -15.50 -2.18 18.58
CA GLU A 204 -15.97 -3.57 18.49
C GLU A 204 -15.81 -4.22 17.10
N HIS A 205 -15.28 -3.52 16.07
CA HIS A 205 -15.33 -3.98 14.67
C HIS A 205 -13.98 -4.27 14.01
N GLY A 206 -12.87 -4.33 14.75
CA GLY A 206 -11.54 -4.58 14.17
C GLY A 206 -10.66 -5.55 14.94
N ALA A 207 -11.17 -6.14 16.00
CA ALA A 207 -10.41 -7.11 16.78
C ALA A 207 -10.34 -8.46 16.05
N SER A 208 -9.13 -9.01 15.91
CA SER A 208 -8.97 -10.43 15.66
C SER A 208 -9.91 -11.20 16.62
N PRO A 209 -10.65 -12.21 16.17
CA PRO A 209 -11.60 -12.96 17.01
C PRO A 209 -10.99 -13.50 18.32
N SER A 210 -9.69 -13.68 18.36
CA SER A 210 -8.93 -14.17 19.53
C SER A 210 -8.46 -13.08 20.48
N GLY A 211 -8.66 -11.80 20.15
CA GLY A 211 -8.18 -10.70 20.99
C GLY A 211 -6.67 -10.61 21.15
N CYS A 212 -5.87 -11.26 20.32
CA CYS A 212 -4.42 -11.32 20.39
C CYS A 212 -3.76 -10.24 19.53
N PRO A 213 -2.59 -9.71 19.89
CA PRO A 213 -1.77 -8.90 19.00
C PRO A 213 -1.50 -9.68 17.71
N THR A 214 -1.62 -9.00 16.57
CA THR A 214 -1.36 -9.59 15.25
C THR A 214 -0.01 -9.14 14.75
N GLU A 215 0.79 -10.09 14.30
CA GLU A 215 2.06 -9.85 13.63
C GLU A 215 1.89 -10.07 12.14
N ILE A 216 2.27 -9.07 11.34
CA ILE A 216 2.25 -9.13 9.88
C ILE A 216 3.67 -8.99 9.39
N THR A 217 4.16 -10.01 8.68
CA THR A 217 5.48 -9.97 8.04
C THR A 217 5.31 -10.01 6.53
N SER A 218 5.81 -8.98 5.85
CA SER A 218 5.83 -8.89 4.39
C SER A 218 7.27 -8.89 3.90
N THR A 219 7.60 -9.76 2.95
CA THR A 219 8.94 -9.88 2.36
C THR A 219 8.86 -9.74 0.84
N VAL A 220 9.70 -8.91 0.25
CA VAL A 220 9.82 -8.76 -1.21
C VAL A 220 10.37 -10.07 -1.79
N THR A 221 9.64 -10.67 -2.73
CA THR A 221 10.04 -11.89 -3.44
C THR A 221 10.38 -11.64 -4.90
N GLY A 222 9.98 -10.50 -5.46
CA GLY A 222 10.29 -10.14 -6.84
C GLY A 222 10.11 -8.65 -7.09
N VAL A 223 10.99 -8.11 -7.94
CA VAL A 223 10.89 -6.73 -8.47
C VAL A 223 11.25 -6.79 -9.95
N SER A 224 10.42 -6.14 -10.79
CA SER A 224 10.67 -5.95 -12.22
C SER A 224 10.39 -4.50 -12.60
N LEU A 225 11.20 -3.98 -13.53
CA LEU A 225 11.02 -2.69 -14.19
C LEU A 225 10.59 -2.85 -15.65
N ASP A 226 10.11 -4.03 -16.02
CA ASP A 226 9.60 -4.31 -17.34
C ASP A 226 8.30 -3.55 -17.63
N SER A 227 8.03 -3.31 -18.91
CA SER A 227 6.81 -2.61 -19.32
C SER A 227 5.55 -3.41 -19.00
N ILE A 228 4.54 -2.72 -18.48
CA ILE A 228 3.25 -3.30 -18.11
C ILE A 228 2.19 -2.90 -19.16
N GLY A 229 1.39 -3.87 -19.62
CA GLY A 229 0.28 -3.60 -20.54
C GLY A 229 -0.83 -2.77 -19.90
N ASP A 230 -1.42 -1.84 -20.63
CA ASP A 230 -2.49 -0.96 -20.10
C ASP A 230 -3.73 -1.72 -19.64
N SER A 231 -3.98 -2.90 -20.22
CA SER A 231 -5.07 -3.79 -19.82
C SER A 231 -5.00 -4.24 -18.36
N GLN A 232 -3.82 -4.21 -17.75
CA GLN A 232 -3.65 -4.54 -16.34
C GLN A 232 -4.34 -3.51 -15.41
N PHE A 233 -4.61 -2.30 -15.89
CA PHE A 233 -5.23 -1.21 -15.13
C PHE A 233 -6.68 -0.95 -15.52
N THR A 234 -7.31 -1.90 -16.20
CA THR A 234 -8.72 -1.82 -16.61
C THR A 234 -9.57 -2.80 -15.82
N VAL A 235 -10.84 -2.42 -15.62
CA VAL A 235 -11.83 -3.32 -15.03
C VAL A 235 -12.19 -4.40 -16.06
N PRO A 236 -12.17 -5.69 -15.69
CA PRO A 236 -12.64 -6.75 -16.57
C PRO A 236 -14.13 -6.55 -16.94
N PRO A 237 -14.54 -6.88 -18.19
CA PRO A 237 -15.91 -6.56 -18.67
C PRO A 237 -17.01 -7.38 -17.99
N ASP A 238 -16.67 -8.46 -17.32
CA ASP A 238 -17.58 -9.35 -16.61
C ASP A 238 -17.86 -8.93 -15.15
N PHE A 239 -17.28 -7.80 -14.69
CA PHE A 239 -17.52 -7.26 -13.35
C PHE A 239 -18.75 -6.33 -13.36
N LYS A 240 -19.60 -6.48 -12.35
CA LYS A 240 -20.77 -5.63 -12.12
C LYS A 240 -20.49 -4.63 -11.01
N GLU A 241 -20.82 -3.36 -11.25
CA GLU A 241 -20.69 -2.33 -10.23
C GLU A 241 -21.77 -2.51 -9.15
N THR A 242 -21.34 -2.43 -7.88
CA THR A 242 -22.22 -2.45 -6.71
C THR A 242 -21.89 -1.25 -5.82
N SER A 243 -22.91 -0.72 -5.15
CA SER A 243 -22.69 0.30 -4.13
C SER A 243 -22.33 -0.38 -2.80
N LEU A 244 -21.37 0.20 -2.06
CA LEU A 244 -21.28 -0.13 -0.64
C LEU A 244 -22.61 0.25 0.04
N PRO A 245 -23.12 -0.60 0.94
CA PRO A 245 -24.16 -0.16 1.87
C PRO A 245 -23.70 1.15 2.51
N ASP A 246 -24.59 2.11 2.60
CA ASP A 246 -24.28 3.44 3.15
C ASP A 246 -23.99 3.37 4.65
N ILE A 247 -22.87 2.71 5.01
CA ILE A 247 -22.37 2.62 6.39
C ILE A 247 -22.00 4.01 6.94
N PHE A 248 -21.90 5.01 6.08
CA PHE A 248 -21.62 6.41 6.45
C PHE A 248 -22.87 7.28 6.63
N ASN A 249 -24.05 6.81 6.21
CA ASN A 249 -25.31 7.52 6.45
C ASN A 249 -25.94 7.09 7.77
N LYS A 250 -25.44 7.63 8.88
CA LYS A 250 -26.04 7.46 10.22
C LYS A 250 -27.48 7.96 10.37
N ASN A 251 -28.13 8.43 9.32
CA ASN A 251 -29.47 9.05 9.36
C ASN A 251 -30.60 8.19 8.78
N THR A 252 -30.36 6.97 8.36
CA THR A 252 -31.46 6.03 8.09
C THR A 252 -31.73 5.21 9.35
N ALA A 253 -32.45 5.83 10.31
CA ALA A 253 -33.18 5.05 11.29
C ALA A 253 -34.06 4.03 10.55
N PRO A 254 -34.08 2.75 10.96
CA PRO A 254 -34.99 1.80 10.36
C PRO A 254 -36.43 2.34 10.54
N SER A 255 -37.11 2.61 9.43
CA SER A 255 -38.54 2.90 9.47
C SER A 255 -39.25 1.67 10.02
N VAL A 256 -39.60 1.72 11.29
CA VAL A 256 -40.52 0.77 11.89
C VAL A 256 -41.86 1.01 11.19
N SER A 257 -42.20 0.11 10.26
CA SER A 257 -43.54 0.06 9.66
C SER A 257 -44.53 -0.26 10.78
N PRO A 258 -45.55 0.55 11.02
CA PRO A 258 -46.62 0.17 11.94
C PRO A 258 -47.39 -0.99 11.30
N ASN A 259 -47.38 -2.11 11.97
CA ASN A 259 -48.18 -3.27 11.64
C ASN A 259 -49.66 -2.91 11.93
N PRO A 260 -50.64 -3.31 11.08
CA PRO A 260 -52.05 -3.01 11.23
C PRO A 260 -52.72 -3.74 12.39
#